data_8fbf51c0f8c3692b80ef7be5f8d68b01
#
_entry.id   8fbf51c0f8c3692b80ef7be5f8d68b01
#
_cell.length_a   1.000
_cell.length_b   1.000
_cell.length_c   1.000
_cell.angle_alpha   90.00
_cell.angle_beta   90.00
_cell.angle_gamma   90.00
#
_symmetry.space_group_name_H-M   'P 1'
#
loop_
_entity.id
_entity.type
_entity.pdbx_description
1 polymer ?
#
loop_
_entity_poly.entity_id
_entity_poly.type
_entity_poly.pdbx_seq_one_letter_code
_entity_poly.pdbx_strand_id
1 'polypeptide(L)'
;MKKTIKRRIGKILYHVIGKRLPLSGARVSFGARKFRQFCAHLMLEDCGKWVNIDRNVTFAYDLKLGHGAGIGANCQIPSGVTIGRQGMIGIDVLMFTNEHRHDDITVPMGLQGRTEIEPIVIGDDVWIGSRSLIMKGVHIGNGAIIAAGSVVTKDVPAYEIWGGNPAHFLKSRLPGAEQTASAPKEGERRG
;
A
#
# COMPACT_ATOMS: atom_id res chain seq x y z
N MET A 1 -7.95 -7.28 -28.16
CA MET A 1 -8.97 -8.28 -27.80
C MET A 1 -8.48 -9.35 -26.81
N LYS A 2 -7.37 -10.07 -27.08
CA LYS A 2 -6.87 -11.14 -26.18
C LYS A 2 -6.52 -10.66 -24.75
N LYS A 3 -5.93 -9.47 -24.55
CA LYS A 3 -5.51 -8.92 -23.26
C LYS A 3 -6.73 -8.62 -22.34
N THR A 4 -7.79 -8.07 -22.90
CA THR A 4 -9.04 -7.76 -22.18
C THR A 4 -9.73 -9.02 -21.67
N ILE A 5 -9.72 -10.09 -22.46
CA ILE A 5 -10.34 -11.38 -22.09
C ILE A 5 -9.56 -12.02 -20.92
N LYS A 6 -8.23 -12.08 -21.01
CA LYS A 6 -7.37 -12.62 -19.93
C LYS A 6 -7.64 -11.88 -18.60
N ARG A 7 -7.71 -10.55 -18.66
CA ARG A 7 -7.97 -9.71 -17.48
C ARG A 7 -9.35 -9.98 -16.86
N ARG A 8 -10.39 -10.14 -17.70
CA ARG A 8 -11.75 -10.50 -17.24
C ARG A 8 -11.78 -11.87 -16.57
N ILE A 9 -11.12 -12.88 -17.17
CA ILE A 9 -11.02 -14.22 -16.58
C ILE A 9 -10.29 -14.16 -15.24
N GLY A 10 -9.13 -13.51 -15.18
CA GLY A 10 -8.37 -13.33 -13.93
C GLY A 10 -9.22 -12.68 -12.83
N LYS A 11 -10.00 -11.62 -13.19
CA LYS A 11 -10.91 -10.95 -12.27
C LYS A 11 -11.96 -11.89 -11.70
N ILE A 12 -12.65 -12.64 -12.55
CA ILE A 12 -13.69 -13.59 -12.13
C ILE A 12 -13.09 -14.63 -11.18
N LEU A 13 -11.99 -15.29 -11.59
CA LEU A 13 -11.31 -16.30 -10.79
C LEU A 13 -10.87 -15.73 -9.43
N TYR A 14 -10.29 -14.53 -9.42
CA TYR A 14 -9.84 -13.89 -8.20
C TYR A 14 -11.01 -13.55 -7.26
N HIS A 15 -12.10 -12.94 -7.77
CA HIS A 15 -13.22 -12.51 -6.93
C HIS A 15 -14.09 -13.69 -6.44
N VAL A 16 -14.28 -14.70 -7.28
CA VAL A 16 -15.13 -15.86 -6.94
C VAL A 16 -14.39 -16.84 -6.04
N ILE A 17 -13.11 -17.11 -6.33
CA ILE A 17 -12.32 -18.14 -5.65
C ILE A 17 -11.20 -17.50 -4.83
N GLY A 18 -10.29 -16.77 -5.48
CA GLY A 18 -9.04 -16.29 -4.89
C GLY A 18 -9.19 -15.52 -3.60
N LYS A 19 -10.16 -14.61 -3.53
CA LYS A 19 -10.45 -13.80 -2.32
C LYS A 19 -10.90 -14.65 -1.12
N ARG A 20 -11.50 -15.81 -1.37
CA ARG A 20 -12.09 -16.67 -0.33
C ARG A 20 -11.16 -17.77 0.14
N LEU A 21 -10.11 -18.07 -0.62
CA LEU A 21 -9.12 -19.07 -0.21
C LEU A 21 -8.42 -18.66 1.10
N PRO A 22 -7.91 -19.63 1.87
CA PRO A 22 -7.19 -19.39 3.12
C PRO A 22 -6.03 -18.40 2.96
N LEU A 23 -5.54 -17.84 4.06
CA LEU A 23 -4.32 -17.03 4.09
C LEU A 23 -3.15 -17.76 3.45
N SER A 24 -2.24 -17.04 2.81
CA SER A 24 -1.05 -17.61 2.15
C SER A 24 -0.16 -18.39 3.11
N GLY A 25 -0.10 -17.99 4.39
CA GLY A 25 0.65 -18.64 5.46
C GLY A 25 -0.16 -19.62 6.31
N ALA A 26 -1.40 -19.93 5.94
CA ALA A 26 -2.22 -20.89 6.70
C ALA A 26 -1.62 -22.30 6.65
N ARG A 27 -1.75 -23.04 7.75
CA ARG A 27 -1.25 -24.44 7.86
C ARG A 27 -1.79 -25.32 6.74
N VAL A 28 -3.03 -25.08 6.31
CA VAL A 28 -3.65 -25.73 5.14
C VAL A 28 -4.06 -24.63 4.17
N SER A 29 -3.21 -24.33 3.20
CA SER A 29 -3.41 -23.22 2.25
C SER A 29 -4.01 -23.66 0.90
N PHE A 30 -4.09 -24.96 0.61
CA PHE A 30 -4.60 -25.53 -0.65
C PHE A 30 -4.00 -24.85 -1.91
N GLY A 31 -2.76 -24.37 -1.85
CA GLY A 31 -2.13 -23.65 -2.95
C GLY A 31 -2.68 -22.23 -3.19
N ALA A 32 -3.38 -21.66 -2.22
CA ALA A 32 -4.03 -20.34 -2.29
C ALA A 32 -3.09 -19.23 -2.79
N ARG A 33 -1.84 -19.18 -2.32
CA ARG A 33 -0.82 -18.24 -2.77
C ARG A 33 -0.57 -18.35 -4.28
N LYS A 34 -0.31 -19.57 -4.77
CA LYS A 34 -0.03 -19.81 -6.20
C LYS A 34 -1.23 -19.44 -7.07
N PHE A 35 -2.44 -19.76 -6.62
CA PHE A 35 -3.66 -19.44 -7.34
C PHE A 35 -3.88 -17.92 -7.43
N ARG A 36 -3.72 -17.18 -6.33
CA ARG A 36 -3.84 -15.72 -6.33
C ARG A 36 -2.74 -15.06 -7.16
N GLN A 37 -1.51 -15.58 -7.11
CA GLN A 37 -0.42 -15.13 -7.97
C GLN A 37 -0.76 -15.33 -9.46
N PHE A 38 -1.30 -16.47 -9.83
CA PHE A 38 -1.77 -16.74 -11.20
C PHE A 38 -2.85 -15.74 -11.63
N CYS A 39 -3.85 -15.49 -10.79
CA CYS A 39 -4.87 -14.48 -11.07
C CYS A 39 -4.25 -13.08 -11.25
N ALA A 40 -3.29 -12.68 -10.41
CA ALA A 40 -2.59 -11.40 -10.53
C ALA A 40 -1.90 -11.25 -11.87
N HIS A 41 -1.18 -12.26 -12.34
CA HIS A 41 -0.54 -12.25 -13.66
C HIS A 41 -1.52 -12.18 -14.84
N LEU A 42 -2.75 -12.63 -14.67
CA LEU A 42 -3.81 -12.43 -15.66
C LEU A 42 -4.37 -11.00 -15.64
N MET A 43 -4.40 -10.37 -14.45
CA MET A 43 -5.06 -9.09 -14.22
C MET A 43 -4.13 -7.89 -14.45
N LEU A 44 -2.93 -7.92 -13.91
CA LEU A 44 -1.98 -6.82 -13.92
C LEU A 44 -1.15 -6.80 -15.22
N GLU A 45 -0.78 -5.60 -15.64
CA GLU A 45 0.12 -5.42 -16.78
C GLU A 45 1.59 -5.56 -16.36
N ASP A 46 1.90 -5.06 -15.18
CA ASP A 46 3.23 -5.08 -14.59
C ASP A 46 3.18 -5.86 -13.28
N CYS A 47 3.48 -7.14 -13.37
CA CYS A 47 3.45 -8.07 -12.24
C CYS A 47 4.74 -8.90 -12.21
N GLY A 48 5.57 -8.64 -11.22
CA GLY A 48 6.81 -9.37 -10.98
C GLY A 48 6.58 -10.85 -10.66
N LYS A 49 7.67 -11.63 -10.73
CA LYS A 49 7.63 -13.05 -10.32
C LYS A 49 7.56 -13.16 -8.80
N TRP A 50 7.01 -14.28 -8.29
CA TRP A 50 6.94 -14.66 -6.87
C TRP A 50 6.22 -13.68 -5.96
N VAL A 51 5.33 -12.87 -6.52
CA VAL A 51 4.46 -11.98 -5.74
C VAL A 51 3.54 -12.80 -4.82
N ASN A 52 3.19 -12.21 -3.69
CA ASN A 52 2.19 -12.76 -2.78
C ASN A 52 1.05 -11.76 -2.59
N ILE A 53 -0.13 -12.10 -3.06
CA ILE A 53 -1.35 -11.36 -2.74
C ILE A 53 -2.16 -12.22 -1.78
N ASP A 54 -2.41 -11.72 -0.58
CA ASP A 54 -3.11 -12.51 0.43
C ASP A 54 -4.64 -12.41 0.28
N ARG A 55 -5.36 -13.00 1.20
CA ARG A 55 -6.82 -13.10 1.18
C ARG A 55 -7.48 -11.72 1.22
N ASN A 56 -8.59 -11.59 0.50
CA ASN A 56 -9.46 -10.40 0.54
C ASN A 56 -8.78 -9.06 0.18
N VAL A 57 -7.69 -9.08 -0.58
CA VAL A 57 -7.07 -7.85 -1.11
C VAL A 57 -7.94 -7.30 -2.24
N THR A 58 -8.14 -6.00 -2.26
CA THR A 58 -8.75 -5.28 -3.39
C THR A 58 -7.67 -4.44 -4.06
N PHE A 59 -7.50 -4.59 -5.38
CA PHE A 59 -6.50 -3.84 -6.13
C PHE A 59 -6.99 -3.46 -7.53
N ALA A 60 -6.50 -2.33 -8.03
CA ALA A 60 -6.77 -1.86 -9.37
C ALA A 60 -5.91 -2.57 -10.42
N TYR A 61 -6.32 -2.54 -11.69
CA TYR A 61 -5.62 -3.25 -12.77
C TYR A 61 -4.29 -2.63 -13.19
N ASP A 62 -4.12 -1.36 -12.92
CA ASP A 62 -2.91 -0.58 -13.20
C ASP A 62 -1.87 -0.64 -12.08
N LEU A 63 -2.16 -1.40 -11.00
CA LEU A 63 -1.17 -1.67 -9.97
C LEU A 63 0.10 -2.27 -10.60
N LYS A 64 1.24 -1.63 -10.34
CA LYS A 64 2.55 -2.16 -10.66
C LYS A 64 3.11 -2.86 -9.43
N LEU A 65 3.43 -4.14 -9.57
CA LEU A 65 3.86 -4.96 -8.44
C LEU A 65 5.20 -5.62 -8.74
N GLY A 66 6.23 -5.20 -8.04
CA GLY A 66 7.61 -5.65 -8.23
C GLY A 66 7.83 -7.12 -7.85
N HIS A 67 8.97 -7.65 -8.28
CA HIS A 67 9.37 -9.03 -8.01
C HIS A 67 9.44 -9.31 -6.50
N GLY A 68 8.85 -10.40 -6.04
CA GLY A 68 8.88 -10.82 -4.64
C GLY A 68 8.02 -9.97 -3.69
N ALA A 69 7.32 -8.95 -4.19
CA ALA A 69 6.47 -8.11 -3.36
C ALA A 69 5.29 -8.88 -2.78
N GLY A 70 4.92 -8.52 -1.54
CA GLY A 70 3.83 -9.12 -0.79
C GLY A 70 2.80 -8.10 -0.32
N ILE A 71 1.52 -8.42 -0.50
CA ILE A 71 0.39 -7.63 -0.01
C ILE A 71 -0.39 -8.49 0.99
N GLY A 72 -0.45 -8.02 2.24
CA GLY A 72 -1.17 -8.67 3.32
C GLY A 72 -2.69 -8.68 3.12
N ALA A 73 -3.37 -9.47 3.92
CA ALA A 73 -4.82 -9.63 3.83
C ALA A 73 -5.57 -8.31 4.04
N ASN A 74 -6.75 -8.20 3.43
CA ASN A 74 -7.71 -7.10 3.55
C ASN A 74 -7.20 -5.72 3.07
N CYS A 75 -6.05 -5.65 2.41
CA CYS A 75 -5.54 -4.39 1.87
C CYS A 75 -6.43 -3.84 0.76
N GLN A 76 -6.48 -2.50 0.65
CA GLN A 76 -7.15 -1.80 -0.44
C GLN A 76 -6.12 -0.94 -1.18
N ILE A 77 -5.87 -1.31 -2.43
CA ILE A 77 -4.87 -0.69 -3.30
C ILE A 77 -5.60 -0.07 -4.51
N PRO A 78 -5.83 1.24 -4.52
CA PRO A 78 -6.53 1.92 -5.62
C PRO A 78 -5.66 2.01 -6.88
N SER A 79 -6.21 2.64 -7.91
CA SER A 79 -5.49 3.01 -9.15
C SER A 79 -4.35 3.98 -8.86
N GLY A 80 -3.28 3.92 -9.65
CA GLY A 80 -2.13 4.82 -9.52
C GLY A 80 -1.11 4.39 -8.45
N VAL A 81 -1.07 3.13 -8.03
CA VAL A 81 -0.10 2.62 -7.05
C VAL A 81 1.00 1.81 -7.72
N THR A 82 2.24 2.09 -7.31
CA THR A 82 3.42 1.28 -7.66
C THR A 82 4.05 0.73 -6.37
N ILE A 83 4.33 -0.57 -6.34
CA ILE A 83 5.05 -1.24 -5.25
C ILE A 83 6.29 -1.88 -5.84
N GLY A 84 7.47 -1.51 -5.36
CA GLY A 84 8.76 -1.98 -5.80
C GLY A 84 9.04 -3.45 -5.45
N ARG A 85 10.26 -3.90 -5.76
CA ARG A 85 10.70 -5.27 -5.49
C ARG A 85 10.81 -5.52 -3.98
N GLN A 86 10.46 -6.74 -3.56
CA GLN A 86 10.52 -7.17 -2.15
C GLN A 86 9.72 -6.28 -1.17
N GLY A 87 8.81 -5.43 -1.68
CA GLY A 87 7.94 -4.62 -0.83
C GLY A 87 7.05 -5.53 0.03
N MET A 88 7.00 -5.25 1.33
CA MET A 88 6.18 -5.99 2.30
C MET A 88 5.07 -5.10 2.83
N ILE A 89 3.85 -5.32 2.36
CA ILE A 89 2.67 -4.60 2.82
C ILE A 89 1.95 -5.44 3.87
N GLY A 90 1.83 -4.90 5.08
CA GLY A 90 1.13 -5.54 6.20
C GLY A 90 -0.36 -5.78 5.93
N ILE A 91 -1.06 -6.38 6.88
CA ILE A 91 -2.50 -6.60 6.79
C ILE A 91 -3.28 -5.31 7.06
N ASP A 92 -4.48 -5.19 6.50
CA ASP A 92 -5.40 -4.06 6.70
C ASP A 92 -4.79 -2.69 6.31
N VAL A 93 -3.84 -2.64 5.38
CA VAL A 93 -3.29 -1.38 4.85
C VAL A 93 -4.25 -0.80 3.83
N LEU A 94 -4.54 0.50 3.98
CA LEU A 94 -5.38 1.26 3.05
C LEU A 94 -4.54 2.33 2.36
N MET A 95 -4.72 2.48 1.05
CA MET A 95 -4.08 3.50 0.25
C MET A 95 -5.14 4.38 -0.42
N PHE A 96 -4.87 5.67 -0.51
CA PHE A 96 -5.78 6.65 -1.11
C PHE A 96 -5.01 7.47 -2.14
N THR A 97 -5.42 7.45 -3.39
CA THR A 97 -4.78 8.20 -4.48
C THR A 97 -5.60 9.41 -4.92
N ASN A 98 -6.80 9.56 -4.42
CA ASN A 98 -7.65 10.74 -4.61
C ASN A 98 -8.61 10.89 -3.42
N GLU A 99 -9.28 12.05 -3.36
CA GLU A 99 -10.26 12.36 -2.33
C GLU A 99 -11.47 13.10 -2.93
N HIS A 100 -12.50 13.34 -2.13
CA HIS A 100 -13.60 14.20 -2.55
C HIS A 100 -13.16 15.67 -2.60
N ARG A 101 -13.62 16.38 -3.62
CA ARG A 101 -13.47 17.83 -3.67
C ARG A 101 -14.28 18.49 -2.55
N HIS A 102 -13.72 19.54 -1.97
CA HIS A 102 -14.32 20.26 -0.84
C HIS A 102 -14.03 21.76 -0.89
N ASP A 103 -13.56 22.24 -2.05
CA ASP A 103 -13.10 23.63 -2.24
C ASP A 103 -14.29 24.59 -2.26
N ASP A 104 -15.45 24.18 -2.78
CA ASP A 104 -16.65 24.99 -2.86
C ASP A 104 -17.55 24.78 -1.64
N ILE A 105 -17.55 25.74 -0.73
CA ILE A 105 -18.35 25.70 0.51
C ILE A 105 -19.86 25.83 0.28
N THR A 106 -20.29 26.20 -0.94
CA THR A 106 -21.72 26.36 -1.29
C THR A 106 -22.33 25.08 -1.84
N VAL A 107 -21.50 24.10 -2.21
CA VAL A 107 -21.92 22.79 -2.76
C VAL A 107 -21.56 21.68 -1.79
N PRO A 108 -22.50 20.78 -1.44
CA PRO A 108 -22.19 19.60 -0.63
C PRO A 108 -21.03 18.80 -1.21
N MET A 109 -20.03 18.40 -0.39
CA MET A 109 -18.81 17.69 -0.82
C MET A 109 -19.11 16.46 -1.68
N GLY A 110 -20.16 15.71 -1.35
CA GLY A 110 -20.56 14.52 -2.14
C GLY A 110 -20.99 14.82 -3.57
N LEU A 111 -21.31 16.08 -3.90
CA LEU A 111 -21.72 16.52 -5.23
C LEU A 111 -20.60 17.18 -6.03
N GLN A 112 -19.46 17.50 -5.38
CA GLN A 112 -18.33 18.17 -6.06
C GLN A 112 -17.44 17.22 -6.88
N GLY A 113 -17.66 15.90 -6.76
CA GLY A 113 -16.84 14.90 -7.44
C GLY A 113 -15.54 14.57 -6.67
N ARG A 114 -14.52 14.14 -7.39
CA ARG A 114 -13.22 13.75 -6.84
C ARG A 114 -12.09 14.55 -7.43
N THR A 115 -10.97 14.61 -6.69
CA THR A 115 -9.71 15.16 -7.20
C THR A 115 -9.10 14.21 -8.24
N GLU A 116 -8.14 14.71 -9.01
CA GLU A 116 -7.29 13.87 -9.85
C GLU A 116 -6.52 12.85 -9.02
N ILE A 117 -6.07 11.78 -9.69
CA ILE A 117 -5.24 10.76 -9.07
C ILE A 117 -3.83 11.33 -8.84
N GLU A 118 -3.40 11.36 -7.59
CA GLU A 118 -2.02 11.61 -7.19
C GLU A 118 -1.37 10.27 -6.85
N PRO A 119 -0.45 9.76 -7.70
CA PRO A 119 0.08 8.41 -7.57
C PRO A 119 0.85 8.19 -6.26
N ILE A 120 0.76 6.97 -5.71
CA ILE A 120 1.59 6.50 -4.62
C ILE A 120 2.71 5.63 -5.19
N VAL A 121 3.95 5.94 -4.81
CA VAL A 121 5.13 5.19 -5.24
C VAL A 121 5.85 4.62 -4.01
N ILE A 122 5.90 3.31 -3.92
CA ILE A 122 6.60 2.57 -2.89
C ILE A 122 7.83 1.94 -3.51
N GLY A 123 9.00 2.25 -2.97
CA GLY A 123 10.29 1.77 -3.45
C GLY A 123 10.54 0.29 -3.20
N ASP A 124 11.77 -0.14 -3.46
CA ASP A 124 12.23 -1.51 -3.22
C ASP A 124 12.50 -1.76 -1.74
N ASP A 125 12.30 -2.98 -1.25
CA ASP A 125 12.57 -3.40 0.14
C ASP A 125 11.89 -2.52 1.21
N VAL A 126 10.71 -1.99 0.90
CA VAL A 126 9.92 -1.20 1.85
C VAL A 126 9.05 -2.11 2.70
N TRP A 127 8.99 -1.84 4.00
CA TRP A 127 8.06 -2.50 4.90
C TRP A 127 7.00 -1.54 5.43
N ILE A 128 5.73 -1.78 5.07
CA ILE A 128 4.59 -1.04 5.62
C ILE A 128 3.90 -1.91 6.68
N GLY A 129 3.93 -1.45 7.92
CA GLY A 129 3.27 -2.08 9.06
C GLY A 129 1.76 -2.15 8.89
N SER A 130 1.14 -3.14 9.53
CA SER A 130 -0.30 -3.39 9.45
C SER A 130 -1.13 -2.20 9.90
N ARG A 131 -2.33 -2.04 9.31
CA ARG A 131 -3.30 -0.97 9.63
C ARG A 131 -2.78 0.44 9.38
N SER A 132 -1.79 0.61 8.52
CA SER A 132 -1.32 1.93 8.10
C SER A 132 -2.19 2.48 6.97
N LEU A 133 -2.28 3.81 6.91
CA LEU A 133 -2.95 4.57 5.86
C LEU A 133 -1.90 5.34 5.08
N ILE A 134 -1.89 5.19 3.74
CA ILE A 134 -0.97 5.92 2.87
C ILE A 134 -1.79 6.87 2.03
N MET A 135 -1.51 8.17 2.17
CA MET A 135 -2.25 9.21 1.50
C MET A 135 -1.74 9.46 0.08
N LYS A 136 -2.55 10.15 -0.69
CA LYS A 136 -2.31 10.47 -2.10
C LYS A 136 -0.98 11.21 -2.30
N GLY A 137 -0.32 10.95 -3.43
CA GLY A 137 0.92 11.60 -3.83
C GLY A 137 2.19 11.17 -3.08
N VAL A 138 2.06 10.31 -2.05
CA VAL A 138 3.19 9.94 -1.20
C VAL A 138 4.19 9.04 -1.93
N HIS A 139 5.49 9.38 -1.79
CA HIS A 139 6.62 8.57 -2.21
C HIS A 139 7.33 7.98 -0.98
N ILE A 140 7.49 6.66 -0.94
CA ILE A 140 8.22 5.96 0.12
C ILE A 140 9.51 5.40 -0.48
N GLY A 141 10.65 5.90 -0.03
CA GLY A 141 11.98 5.56 -0.53
C GLY A 141 12.38 4.13 -0.23
N ASN A 142 13.37 3.62 -0.99
CA ASN A 142 13.88 2.25 -0.84
C ASN A 142 14.30 1.94 0.59
N GLY A 143 13.99 0.75 1.05
CA GLY A 143 14.39 0.30 2.38
C GLY A 143 13.73 1.03 3.54
N ALA A 144 12.74 1.89 3.31
CA ALA A 144 12.01 2.56 4.39
C ALA A 144 11.09 1.60 5.15
N ILE A 145 10.79 1.95 6.39
CA ILE A 145 9.84 1.21 7.24
C ILE A 145 8.77 2.17 7.73
N ILE A 146 7.50 1.79 7.57
CA ILE A 146 6.37 2.46 8.19
C ILE A 146 5.89 1.61 9.36
N ALA A 147 5.89 2.17 10.56
CA ALA A 147 5.38 1.50 11.75
C ALA A 147 3.88 1.21 11.62
N ALA A 148 3.42 0.14 12.25
CA ALA A 148 2.01 -0.23 12.21
C ALA A 148 1.09 0.87 12.75
N GLY A 149 -0.11 1.01 12.16
CA GLY A 149 -1.11 2.00 12.57
C GLY A 149 -0.78 3.46 12.20
N SER A 150 0.20 3.68 11.32
CA SER A 150 0.62 5.03 10.94
C SER A 150 -0.26 5.63 9.84
N VAL A 151 -0.35 6.98 9.83
CA VAL A 151 -0.99 7.75 8.75
C VAL A 151 0.08 8.55 8.02
N VAL A 152 0.50 8.06 6.85
CA VAL A 152 1.58 8.65 6.05
C VAL A 152 1.00 9.71 5.12
N THR A 153 1.31 10.97 5.38
CA THR A 153 0.79 12.14 4.65
C THR A 153 1.87 12.91 3.86
N LYS A 154 3.13 12.47 3.97
CA LYS A 154 4.30 13.10 3.33
C LYS A 154 5.25 12.03 2.83
N ASP A 155 6.14 12.40 1.93
CA ASP A 155 7.20 11.54 1.44
C ASP A 155 8.10 11.04 2.57
N VAL A 156 8.51 9.78 2.45
CA VAL A 156 9.39 9.11 3.40
C VAL A 156 10.72 8.83 2.72
N PRO A 157 11.83 9.40 3.19
CA PRO A 157 13.15 9.14 2.64
C PRO A 157 13.58 7.67 2.72
N ALA A 158 14.51 7.28 1.84
CA ALA A 158 15.05 5.93 1.83
C ALA A 158 15.75 5.58 3.16
N TYR A 159 15.57 4.33 3.60
CA TYR A 159 16.20 3.78 4.82
C TYR A 159 15.77 4.47 6.12
N GLU A 160 14.66 5.19 6.12
CA GLU A 160 14.11 5.78 7.33
C GLU A 160 12.96 4.94 7.89
N ILE A 161 12.77 5.05 9.21
CA ILE A 161 11.64 4.47 9.93
C ILE A 161 10.75 5.61 10.37
N TRP A 162 9.51 5.57 9.92
CA TRP A 162 8.49 6.56 10.22
C TRP A 162 7.29 5.93 10.92
N GLY A 163 6.62 6.69 11.78
CA GLY A 163 5.43 6.20 12.49
C GLY A 163 4.60 7.30 13.12
N GLY A 164 3.37 6.94 13.50
CA GLY A 164 2.42 7.84 14.16
C GLY A 164 1.32 8.37 13.24
N ASN A 165 0.49 9.27 13.77
CA ASN A 165 -0.61 9.95 13.06
C ASN A 165 -0.59 11.45 13.39
N PRO A 166 -0.16 12.33 12.44
CA PRO A 166 0.50 11.96 11.19
C PRO A 166 1.87 11.32 11.41
N ALA A 167 2.31 10.49 10.45
CA ALA A 167 3.60 9.83 10.54
C ALA A 167 4.76 10.84 10.48
N HIS A 168 5.77 10.61 11.31
CA HIS A 168 6.98 11.41 11.39
C HIS A 168 8.21 10.51 11.53
N PHE A 169 9.38 11.07 11.32
CA PHE A 169 10.66 10.37 11.46
C PHE A 169 10.84 9.82 12.88
N LEU A 170 11.22 8.56 12.99
CA LEU A 170 11.56 7.91 14.26
C LEU A 170 13.06 7.64 14.37
N LYS A 171 13.66 7.03 13.35
CA LYS A 171 15.10 6.75 13.28
C LYS A 171 15.53 6.37 11.87
N SER A 172 16.83 6.44 11.60
CA SER A 172 17.43 5.90 10.38
C SER A 172 17.82 4.42 10.56
N ARG A 173 17.77 3.66 9.46
CA ARG A 173 18.33 2.30 9.34
C ARG A 173 19.83 2.32 9.00
N LEU A 174 20.34 3.47 8.54
CA LEU A 174 21.74 3.59 8.14
C LEU A 174 22.64 3.58 9.37
N PRO A 175 23.74 2.80 9.36
CA PRO A 175 24.72 2.82 10.44
C PRO A 175 25.34 4.23 10.60
N GLY A 176 25.46 4.71 11.83
CA GLY A 176 26.11 5.99 12.14
C GLY A 176 25.27 7.25 11.89
N ALA A 177 24.02 7.12 11.42
CA ALA A 177 23.10 8.25 11.40
C ALA A 177 22.64 8.53 12.84
N GLU A 178 23.27 9.52 13.49
CA GLU A 178 22.84 9.97 14.81
C GLU A 178 21.38 10.42 14.80
N GLN A 179 20.66 10.10 15.88
CA GLN A 179 19.27 10.46 16.10
C GLN A 179 19.16 11.99 16.28
N THR A 180 19.07 12.74 15.21
CA THR A 180 18.61 14.13 15.28
C THR A 180 17.08 14.19 15.31
N ALA A 181 16.47 13.41 16.18
CA ALA A 181 15.10 13.67 16.60
C ALA A 181 15.18 14.76 17.67
N SER A 182 14.85 16.00 17.31
CA SER A 182 14.51 17.00 18.31
C SER A 182 13.33 16.44 19.12
N ALA A 183 13.61 16.05 20.36
CA ALA A 183 12.57 15.77 21.33
C ALA A 183 11.57 16.93 21.36
N PRO A 184 10.26 16.66 21.50
CA PRO A 184 9.30 17.72 21.75
C PRO A 184 9.78 18.46 23.00
N LYS A 185 9.97 19.78 22.89
CA LYS A 185 10.27 20.62 24.06
C LYS A 185 9.14 20.40 25.07
N GLU A 186 9.44 19.71 26.15
CA GLU A 186 8.64 19.70 27.35
C GLU A 186 8.65 21.14 27.92
N GLY A 187 7.57 21.85 27.78
CA GLY A 187 7.46 23.17 28.36
C GLY A 187 6.43 24.05 27.65
N GLU A 188 5.15 23.79 27.94
CA GLU A 188 4.15 24.86 28.05
C GLU A 188 2.82 24.24 28.54
N ARG A 189 2.85 23.64 29.74
CA ARG A 189 1.64 23.55 30.56
C ARG A 189 1.71 24.64 31.61
N ARG A 190 1.23 25.83 31.28
CA ARG A 190 0.76 26.83 32.27
C ARG A 190 -0.19 27.80 31.57
N GLY A 191 -1.41 27.88 32.08
CA GLY A 191 -2.39 28.88 31.73
C GLY A 191 -3.77 28.29 31.62
#